data_fe1feb00409e9883f6a606bde7e23e28
#
_entry.id   fe1feb00409e9883f6a606bde7e23e28
#
_cell.length_a   1.000
_cell.length_b   1.000
_cell.length_c   1.000
_cell.angle_alpha   90.00
_cell.angle_beta   90.00
_cell.angle_gamma   90.00
#
_symmetry.space_group_name_H-M   'P 1'
#
loop_
_entity.id
_entity.type
_entity.pdbx_description
1 polymer ?
#
loop_
_entity_poly.entity_id
_entity_poly.type
_entity_poly.pdbx_seq_one_letter_code
_entity_poly.pdbx_strand_id
1 'polypeptide(L)'
;MRHRLFISSTQLIAGLLTGILFAILVVPLNAADSDSRYDVSKEVTLTGTVSSVLPKAGPGMTWGSHLMVETVSGRLDASLGRFGLEGKGALAVTPGQQIELTGVMKTVRDKEVFVVRSVKANGKTHTMRNEHGIEVSPQARERAAEKGVTL
;
A
#
# COMPACT_ATOMS: atom_id res chain seq x y z
N MET A 1 74.78 -27.75 36.21
CA MET A 1 75.58 -27.17 35.09
C MET A 1 74.62 -26.48 34.17
N ARG A 2 74.70 -25.17 34.23
CA ARG A 2 74.90 -24.24 33.11
C ARG A 2 73.77 -24.09 32.12
N HIS A 3 73.15 -22.95 32.26
CA HIS A 3 73.09 -21.80 31.30
C HIS A 3 72.03 -21.96 30.18
N ARG A 4 71.28 -21.04 29.76
CA ARG A 4 71.25 -19.57 29.81
C ARG A 4 69.88 -19.13 29.33
N LEU A 5 69.35 -18.14 29.97
CA LEU A 5 68.61 -17.00 29.42
C LEU A 5 68.83 -16.77 27.91
N PHE A 6 67.74 -16.52 27.21
CA PHE A 6 67.76 -15.39 26.27
C PHE A 6 66.37 -14.76 26.18
N ILE A 7 66.42 -13.51 26.48
CA ILE A 7 65.37 -12.48 26.36
C ILE A 7 65.25 -12.08 24.88
N SER A 8 64.10 -11.59 24.51
CA SER A 8 63.85 -10.60 23.47
C SER A 8 62.83 -11.17 22.45
N SER A 9 61.72 -10.58 22.24
CA SER A 9 61.53 -9.24 21.71
C SER A 9 60.06 -8.83 21.84
N THR A 10 59.91 -7.68 22.39
CA THR A 10 58.69 -6.85 22.31
C THR A 10 58.37 -6.57 20.85
N GLN A 11 57.27 -7.05 20.35
CA GLN A 11 56.69 -6.53 19.13
C GLN A 11 55.35 -5.92 19.50
N LEU A 12 55.37 -4.63 19.66
CA LEU A 12 54.22 -3.75 19.63
C LEU A 12 53.61 -3.78 18.23
N ILE A 13 52.54 -4.55 18.04
CA ILE A 13 51.69 -4.37 16.87
C ILE A 13 50.57 -3.42 17.28
N ALA A 14 50.75 -2.18 16.91
CA ALA A 14 49.69 -1.19 16.92
C ALA A 14 48.63 -1.60 15.91
N GLY A 15 47.59 -2.28 16.41
CA GLY A 15 46.40 -2.58 15.63
C GLY A 15 45.61 -1.29 15.41
N LEU A 16 45.66 -0.81 14.18
CA LEU A 16 44.86 0.29 13.67
C LEU A 16 43.38 -0.13 13.72
N LEU A 17 42.66 0.32 14.75
CA LEU A 17 41.23 0.20 14.86
C LEU A 17 40.60 1.14 13.82
N THR A 18 40.35 0.63 12.62
CA THR A 18 39.54 1.32 11.62
C THR A 18 38.10 1.22 12.07
N GLY A 19 37.67 2.21 12.86
CA GLY A 19 36.27 2.38 13.21
C GLY A 19 35.47 2.70 11.96
N ILE A 20 34.77 1.69 11.42
CA ILE A 20 33.72 1.91 10.42
C ILE A 20 32.55 2.56 11.15
N LEU A 21 32.49 3.88 11.04
CA LEU A 21 31.38 4.69 11.49
C LEU A 21 30.20 4.37 10.54
N PHE A 22 29.38 3.41 10.94
CA PHE A 22 28.09 3.17 10.27
C PHE A 22 27.21 4.40 10.56
N ALA A 23 27.22 5.36 9.64
CA ALA A 23 26.25 6.43 9.64
C ALA A 23 24.87 5.79 9.36
N ILE A 24 24.14 5.49 10.44
CA ILE A 24 22.72 5.15 10.35
C ILE A 24 22.04 6.42 9.82
N LEU A 25 21.75 6.42 8.54
CA LEU A 25 20.91 7.42 7.92
C LEU A 25 19.52 7.21 8.51
N VAL A 26 19.21 7.89 9.60
CA VAL A 26 17.87 8.00 10.13
C VAL A 26 17.10 8.84 9.11
N VAL A 27 16.48 8.17 8.14
CA VAL A 27 15.48 8.81 7.30
C VAL A 27 14.36 9.19 8.27
N PRO A 28 14.03 10.48 8.44
CA PRO A 28 12.88 10.84 9.23
C PRO A 28 11.67 10.18 8.55
N LEU A 29 11.03 9.23 9.24
CA LEU A 29 9.67 8.84 8.90
C LEU A 29 8.85 10.13 9.05
N ASN A 30 8.63 10.82 7.95
CA ASN A 30 7.73 11.96 7.95
C ASN A 30 6.41 11.43 8.47
N ALA A 31 6.02 11.99 9.63
CA ALA A 31 4.71 11.79 10.20
C ALA A 31 3.68 11.87 9.09
N ALA A 32 2.85 10.85 9.00
CA ALA A 32 1.80 10.73 8.00
C ALA A 32 1.07 12.07 7.93
N ASP A 33 1.21 12.72 6.79
CA ASP A 33 0.49 13.92 6.46
C ASP A 33 -0.99 13.55 6.53
N SER A 34 -1.67 14.05 7.55
CA SER A 34 -3.10 13.82 7.77
C SER A 34 -3.94 14.64 6.79
N ASP A 35 -3.42 14.88 5.59
CA ASP A 35 -4.18 15.49 4.53
C ASP A 35 -5.34 14.55 4.17
N SER A 36 -6.52 14.94 4.61
CA SER A 36 -7.77 14.17 4.42
C SER A 36 -8.15 14.09 2.94
N ARG A 37 -7.53 14.91 2.07
CA ARG A 37 -7.81 14.96 0.64
C ARG A 37 -7.14 13.80 -0.09
N TYR A 38 -7.77 13.39 -1.16
CA TYR A 38 -7.19 12.45 -2.11
C TYR A 38 -6.18 13.18 -3.00
N ASP A 39 -4.98 12.63 -3.12
CA ASP A 39 -3.90 13.23 -3.90
C ASP A 39 -3.46 12.25 -5.00
N VAL A 40 -3.81 12.56 -6.24
CA VAL A 40 -3.47 11.73 -7.41
C VAL A 40 -1.97 11.62 -7.65
N SER A 41 -1.16 12.56 -7.17
CA SER A 41 0.29 12.50 -7.30
C SER A 41 0.94 11.42 -6.43
N LYS A 42 0.20 10.95 -5.42
CA LYS A 42 0.59 9.86 -4.49
C LYS A 42 0.01 8.51 -4.90
N GLU A 43 -0.66 8.43 -6.04
CA GLU A 43 -1.21 7.15 -6.52
C GLU A 43 -0.12 6.14 -6.83
N VAL A 44 -0.39 4.92 -6.44
CA VAL A 44 0.38 3.75 -6.85
C VAL A 44 -0.55 2.70 -7.44
N THR A 45 0.00 1.88 -8.33
CA THR A 45 -0.70 0.74 -8.89
C THR A 45 -0.13 -0.53 -8.29
N LEU A 46 -0.99 -1.37 -7.73
CA LEU A 46 -0.65 -2.62 -7.09
C LEU A 46 -1.40 -3.77 -7.76
N THR A 47 -0.73 -4.89 -7.94
CA THR A 47 -1.34 -6.14 -8.38
C THR A 47 -1.44 -7.11 -7.22
N GLY A 48 -2.55 -7.83 -7.13
CA GLY A 48 -2.73 -8.83 -6.09
C GLY A 48 -3.88 -9.78 -6.35
N THR A 49 -4.04 -10.73 -5.46
CA THR A 49 -5.11 -11.72 -5.50
C THR A 49 -6.14 -11.41 -4.43
N VAL A 50 -7.41 -11.34 -4.80
CA VAL A 50 -8.51 -11.15 -3.85
C VAL A 50 -8.58 -12.33 -2.90
N SER A 51 -8.45 -12.09 -1.60
CA SER A 51 -8.63 -13.12 -0.57
C SER A 51 -10.03 -13.08 0.04
N SER A 52 -10.64 -11.89 0.12
CA SER A 52 -12.02 -11.74 0.61
C SER A 52 -12.69 -10.53 -0.01
N VAL A 53 -13.99 -10.64 -0.21
CA VAL A 53 -14.87 -9.55 -0.66
C VAL A 53 -15.80 -9.18 0.50
N LEU A 54 -15.75 -7.93 0.95
CA LEU A 54 -16.49 -7.43 2.08
C LEU A 54 -17.47 -6.34 1.60
N PRO A 55 -18.77 -6.69 1.38
CA PRO A 55 -19.76 -5.69 0.95
C PRO A 55 -20.00 -4.58 1.97
N LYS A 56 -19.70 -4.86 3.25
CA LYS A 56 -19.77 -3.90 4.35
C LYS A 56 -18.49 -3.95 5.17
N ALA A 57 -18.09 -2.79 5.64
CA ALA A 57 -16.93 -2.65 6.53
C ALA A 57 -17.10 -3.48 7.81
N GLY A 58 -16.05 -4.16 8.20
CA GLY A 58 -15.94 -4.81 9.50
C GLY A 58 -15.56 -3.84 10.62
N PRO A 59 -15.50 -4.31 11.86
CA PRO A 59 -15.08 -3.49 12.99
C PRO A 59 -13.71 -2.85 12.78
N GLY A 60 -13.62 -1.53 12.96
CA GLY A 60 -12.38 -0.76 12.82
C GLY A 60 -11.92 -0.52 11.40
N MET A 61 -12.70 -0.87 10.39
CA MET A 61 -12.47 -0.50 8.98
C MET A 61 -13.12 0.85 8.66
N THR A 62 -12.69 1.47 7.56
CA THR A 62 -13.37 2.64 7.00
C THR A 62 -14.74 2.23 6.46
N TRP A 63 -15.66 3.19 6.40
CA TRP A 63 -17.00 2.89 5.92
C TRP A 63 -17.05 2.53 4.44
N GLY A 64 -17.94 1.59 4.07
CA GLY A 64 -18.14 1.13 2.69
C GLY A 64 -17.79 -0.33 2.47
N SER A 65 -17.57 -0.68 1.22
CA SER A 65 -17.14 -2.00 0.80
C SER A 65 -15.62 -2.10 0.70
N HIS A 66 -15.08 -3.28 0.92
CA HIS A 66 -13.65 -3.55 0.92
C HIS A 66 -13.30 -4.83 0.18
N LEU A 67 -12.07 -4.89 -0.32
CA LEU A 67 -11.42 -6.14 -0.71
C LEU A 67 -10.21 -6.36 0.20
N MET A 68 -10.07 -7.58 0.70
CA MET A 68 -8.79 -8.02 1.24
C MET A 68 -7.99 -8.62 0.08
N VAL A 69 -6.78 -8.11 -0.14
CA VAL A 69 -5.96 -8.47 -1.29
C VAL A 69 -4.58 -8.91 -0.82
N GLU A 70 -4.15 -10.08 -1.26
CA GLU A 70 -2.79 -10.55 -1.05
C GLU A 70 -1.89 -9.99 -2.15
N THR A 71 -0.90 -9.20 -1.75
CA THR A 71 0.10 -8.59 -2.63
C THR A 71 1.49 -9.15 -2.33
N VAL A 72 2.48 -8.81 -3.16
CA VAL A 72 3.89 -9.16 -2.88
C VAL A 72 4.42 -8.57 -1.57
N SER A 73 3.82 -7.48 -1.10
CA SER A 73 4.19 -6.81 0.17
C SER A 73 3.36 -7.29 1.37
N GLY A 74 2.43 -8.22 1.16
CA GLY A 74 1.55 -8.73 2.19
C GLY A 74 0.07 -8.41 1.97
N ARG A 75 -0.72 -8.65 3.01
CA ARG A 75 -2.17 -8.45 2.98
C ARG A 75 -2.54 -6.97 3.05
N LEU A 76 -3.41 -6.56 2.14
CA LEU A 76 -3.84 -5.18 1.95
C LEU A 76 -5.35 -5.06 2.18
N ASP A 77 -5.78 -4.05 2.96
CA ASP A 77 -7.17 -3.61 3.06
C ASP A 77 -7.42 -2.55 1.97
N ALA A 78 -8.16 -2.91 0.93
CA ALA A 78 -8.50 -2.04 -0.19
C ALA A 78 -9.93 -1.51 -0.05
N SER A 79 -10.07 -0.23 0.33
CA SER A 79 -11.36 0.45 0.48
C SER A 79 -11.91 0.87 -0.87
N LEU A 80 -13.03 0.29 -1.27
CA LEU A 80 -13.74 0.62 -2.50
C LEU A 80 -14.78 1.75 -2.30
N GLY A 81 -15.06 2.11 -1.06
CA GLY A 81 -16.11 3.06 -0.71
C GLY A 81 -17.52 2.45 -0.77
N ARG A 82 -18.52 3.33 -0.66
CA ARG A 82 -19.92 2.94 -0.54
C ARG A 82 -20.43 2.15 -1.75
N PHE A 83 -20.07 2.57 -2.94
CA PHE A 83 -20.69 2.10 -4.18
C PHE A 83 -19.82 1.12 -4.98
N GLY A 84 -18.71 0.66 -4.43
CA GLY A 84 -17.76 -0.18 -5.16
C GLY A 84 -18.36 -1.50 -5.65
N LEU A 85 -19.17 -2.13 -4.80
CA LEU A 85 -19.79 -3.44 -5.05
C LEU A 85 -21.31 -3.35 -5.28
N GLU A 86 -21.87 -2.15 -5.38
CA GLU A 86 -23.32 -1.95 -5.47
C GLU A 86 -23.75 -1.25 -6.76
N GLY A 87 -24.92 -1.65 -7.27
CA GLY A 87 -25.59 -1.03 -8.40
C GLY A 87 -25.02 -1.39 -9.76
N LYS A 88 -25.59 -0.78 -10.79
CA LYS A 88 -25.18 -1.01 -12.18
C LYS A 88 -23.73 -0.57 -12.41
N GLY A 89 -22.96 -1.40 -13.10
CA GLY A 89 -21.53 -1.17 -13.34
C GLY A 89 -20.64 -1.35 -12.11
N ALA A 90 -21.16 -1.96 -11.04
CA ALA A 90 -20.37 -2.33 -9.87
C ALA A 90 -19.25 -3.30 -10.22
N LEU A 91 -18.23 -3.33 -9.39
CA LEU A 91 -17.15 -4.30 -9.48
C LEU A 91 -17.70 -5.70 -9.11
N ALA A 92 -17.50 -6.65 -10.00
CA ALA A 92 -17.79 -8.06 -9.75
C ALA A 92 -16.47 -8.83 -9.69
N VAL A 93 -16.07 -9.22 -8.49
CA VAL A 93 -14.87 -10.02 -8.23
C VAL A 93 -15.15 -11.10 -7.21
N THR A 94 -14.36 -12.16 -7.28
CA THR A 94 -14.44 -13.31 -6.36
C THR A 94 -13.09 -13.59 -5.72
N PRO A 95 -13.06 -14.24 -4.54
CA PRO A 95 -11.81 -14.73 -3.96
C PRO A 95 -11.03 -15.60 -4.96
N GLY A 96 -9.71 -15.46 -4.97
CA GLY A 96 -8.82 -16.13 -5.92
C GLY A 96 -8.56 -15.37 -7.22
N GLN A 97 -9.31 -14.33 -7.49
CA GLN A 97 -9.16 -13.53 -8.71
C GLN A 97 -7.98 -12.56 -8.61
N GLN A 98 -7.16 -12.49 -9.66
CA GLN A 98 -6.15 -11.45 -9.81
C GLN A 98 -6.78 -10.14 -10.27
N ILE A 99 -6.33 -9.05 -9.62
CA ILE A 99 -6.77 -7.68 -9.93
C ILE A 99 -5.58 -6.71 -9.88
N GLU A 100 -5.76 -5.57 -10.52
CA GLU A 100 -4.88 -4.42 -10.43
C GLU A 100 -5.64 -3.27 -9.77
N LEU A 101 -5.05 -2.67 -8.75
CA LEU A 101 -5.62 -1.59 -7.97
C LEU A 101 -4.81 -0.32 -8.18
N THR A 102 -5.45 0.79 -8.51
CA THR A 102 -4.82 2.12 -8.48
C THR A 102 -5.45 2.96 -7.38
N GLY A 103 -4.62 3.58 -6.56
CA GLY A 103 -5.08 4.37 -5.42
C GLY A 103 -3.94 4.88 -4.55
N VAL A 104 -4.28 5.33 -3.35
CA VAL A 104 -3.33 5.88 -2.37
C VAL A 104 -3.39 5.14 -1.05
N MET A 105 -2.23 4.96 -0.40
CA MET A 105 -2.19 4.52 0.99
C MET A 105 -2.57 5.66 1.90
N LYS A 106 -3.45 5.40 2.86
CA LYS A 106 -3.83 6.34 3.93
C LYS A 106 -3.82 5.64 5.28
N THR A 107 -3.45 6.38 6.31
CA THR A 107 -3.62 5.94 7.69
C THR A 107 -4.94 6.48 8.23
N VAL A 108 -5.84 5.58 8.60
CA VAL A 108 -7.14 5.92 9.17
C VAL A 108 -7.27 5.20 10.51
N ARG A 109 -7.40 5.95 11.61
CA ARG A 109 -7.50 5.39 12.97
C ARG A 109 -6.37 4.38 13.26
N ASP A 110 -5.14 4.78 12.99
CA ASP A 110 -3.91 4.01 13.19
C ASP A 110 -3.82 2.71 12.36
N LYS A 111 -4.63 2.58 11.32
CA LYS A 111 -4.58 1.48 10.37
C LYS A 111 -4.28 1.98 8.97
N GLU A 112 -3.42 1.26 8.27
CA GLU A 112 -3.19 1.51 6.86
C GLU A 112 -4.33 0.94 6.02
N VAL A 113 -4.85 1.77 5.12
CA VAL A 113 -5.93 1.45 4.20
C VAL A 113 -5.54 1.93 2.81
N PHE A 114 -5.70 1.09 1.82
CA PHE A 114 -5.54 1.48 0.43
C PHE A 114 -6.85 2.05 -0.11
N VAL A 115 -6.90 3.36 -0.28
CA VAL A 115 -8.07 4.07 -0.81
C VAL A 115 -8.06 3.94 -2.33
N VAL A 116 -8.89 3.05 -2.85
CA VAL A 116 -8.91 2.69 -4.26
C VAL A 116 -9.62 3.74 -5.11
N ARG A 117 -8.96 4.21 -6.18
CA ARG A 117 -9.61 5.01 -7.23
C ARG A 117 -10.14 4.14 -8.35
N SER A 118 -9.38 3.17 -8.81
CA SER A 118 -9.85 2.24 -9.84
C SER A 118 -9.38 0.81 -9.61
N VAL A 119 -10.18 -0.13 -10.09
CA VAL A 119 -9.87 -1.57 -10.09
C VAL A 119 -9.95 -2.07 -11.52
N LYS A 120 -8.89 -2.74 -11.98
CA LYS A 120 -8.91 -3.48 -13.24
C LYS A 120 -9.06 -4.96 -12.94
N ALA A 121 -10.13 -5.54 -13.42
CA ALA A 121 -10.48 -6.94 -13.24
C ALA A 121 -11.09 -7.48 -14.56
N ASN A 122 -10.69 -8.68 -14.96
CA ASN A 122 -11.18 -9.32 -16.21
C ASN A 122 -11.01 -8.41 -17.45
N GLY A 123 -9.92 -7.66 -17.55
CA GLY A 123 -9.65 -6.73 -18.65
C GLY A 123 -10.48 -5.45 -18.64
N LYS A 124 -11.37 -5.25 -17.66
CA LYS A 124 -12.23 -4.07 -17.52
C LYS A 124 -11.77 -3.21 -16.33
N THR A 125 -11.74 -1.89 -16.53
CA THR A 125 -11.48 -0.92 -15.46
C THR A 125 -12.79 -0.43 -14.87
N HIS A 126 -12.86 -0.46 -13.54
CA HIS A 126 -13.98 0.03 -12.75
C HIS A 126 -13.53 1.21 -11.91
N THR A 127 -14.13 2.38 -12.12
CA THR A 127 -13.80 3.60 -11.37
C THR A 127 -14.61 3.64 -10.08
N MET A 128 -13.90 3.67 -8.94
CA MET A 128 -14.49 3.78 -7.60
C MET A 128 -14.60 5.24 -7.15
N ARG A 129 -13.59 6.05 -7.49
CA ARG A 129 -13.51 7.47 -7.15
C ARG A 129 -12.98 8.27 -8.33
N ASN A 130 -13.40 9.54 -8.40
CA ASN A 130 -12.79 10.49 -9.33
C ASN A 130 -11.40 10.96 -8.84
N GLU A 131 -10.76 11.84 -9.60
CA GLU A 131 -9.43 12.41 -9.27
C GLU A 131 -9.39 13.20 -7.96
N HIS A 132 -10.54 13.65 -7.46
CA HIS A 132 -10.66 14.35 -6.18
C HIS A 132 -10.99 13.39 -5.01
N GLY A 133 -11.02 12.08 -5.25
CA GLY A 133 -11.35 11.08 -4.24
C GLY A 133 -12.84 10.95 -3.94
N ILE A 134 -13.69 11.62 -4.70
CA ILE A 134 -15.15 11.54 -4.54
C ILE A 134 -15.66 10.22 -5.12
N GLU A 135 -16.44 9.49 -4.33
CA GLU A 135 -16.99 8.20 -4.72
C GLU A 135 -17.97 8.34 -5.90
N VAL A 136 -17.82 7.45 -6.89
CA VAL A 136 -18.64 7.44 -8.09
C VAL A 136 -19.88 6.60 -7.83
N SER A 137 -21.05 7.26 -7.82
CA SER A 137 -22.33 6.58 -7.64
C SER A 137 -22.72 5.73 -8.85
N PRO A 138 -23.61 4.73 -8.70
CA PRO A 138 -24.15 3.95 -9.82
C PRO A 138 -24.74 4.83 -10.93
N GLN A 139 -25.47 5.88 -10.55
CA GLN A 139 -26.08 6.82 -11.49
C GLN A 139 -25.03 7.65 -12.26
N ALA A 140 -23.90 7.98 -11.60
CA ALA A 140 -22.81 8.67 -12.28
C ALA A 140 -22.13 7.75 -13.30
N ARG A 141 -21.92 6.46 -12.96
CA ARG A 141 -21.38 5.46 -13.88
C ARG A 141 -22.28 5.24 -15.10
N GLU A 142 -23.60 5.15 -14.89
CA GLU A 142 -24.56 5.05 -16.01
C GLU A 142 -24.47 6.24 -16.95
N ARG A 143 -24.57 7.45 -16.40
CA ARG A 143 -24.48 8.67 -17.21
C ARG A 143 -23.16 8.81 -17.98
N ALA A 144 -22.07 8.37 -17.39
CA ALA A 144 -20.77 8.37 -18.08
C ALA A 144 -20.75 7.35 -19.23
N ALA A 145 -21.26 6.15 -18.99
CA ALA A 145 -21.36 5.12 -20.02
C ALA A 145 -22.25 5.54 -21.20
N GLU A 146 -23.40 6.19 -20.94
CA GLU A 146 -24.27 6.75 -21.97
C GLU A 146 -23.61 7.84 -22.81
N LYS A 147 -22.75 8.63 -22.19
CA LYS A 147 -22.03 9.72 -22.85
C LYS A 147 -20.70 9.30 -23.46
N GLY A 148 -20.26 8.05 -23.27
CA GLY A 148 -18.94 7.58 -23.71
C GLY A 148 -17.78 8.28 -23.01
N VAL A 149 -18.00 8.79 -21.78
CA VAL A 149 -17.00 9.53 -21.00
C VAL A 149 -16.39 8.61 -19.95
N THR A 150 -15.07 8.65 -19.81
CA THR A 150 -14.36 7.99 -18.69
C THR A 150 -14.49 8.87 -17.44
N LEU A 151 -14.76 8.24 -16.30
CA LEU A 151 -14.86 8.89 -14.99
C LEU A 151 -13.52 9.00 -14.30
#